data_dcd37656039c69453732745d6d02a1e6
#
_entry.id   dcd37656039c69453732745d6d02a1e6
#
_cell.length_a   1.000
_cell.length_b   1.000
_cell.length_c   1.000
_cell.angle_alpha   90.00
_cell.angle_beta   90.00
_cell.angle_gamma   90.00
#
_symmetry.space_group_name_H-M   'P 1'
#
loop_
_entity.id
_entity.type
_entity.pdbx_description
1 polymer ?
#
loop_
_entity_poly.entity_id
_entity_poly.type
_entity_poly.pdbx_seq_one_letter_code
_entity_poly.pdbx_strand_id
1 'polypeptide(L)'
;MANKVAAVTGASRGIGKGIALALAGHGYDIAFSYCSAQEDAVRLQRRIEQEFGRRCETWRADLRELGAGPAFVEAAADRLGGLDVLVNNAGATRFEGILDLTEQGVNDLIDLDLKNYLFCTQAAARIMVRSGTRGCIIQITSSRAERAYPQDGIYGGVKAAVTRASQSAALDLAPYGIRVNCVAPGAIAVRSKEELAELARHKAVPVDFWDKLGRRIPLERVGVPADVGAAVAFLASPEASYITGTTLRVDGGLILPGMPESGSCDGWGGKRKEAEGHGT
;
A
#
# COMPACT_ATOMS: atom_id res chain seq x y z
N MET A 1 -17.21 -23.41 -7.19
CA MET A 1 -16.80 -22.66 -5.99
C MET A 1 -17.07 -21.19 -6.27
N ALA A 2 -17.59 -20.43 -5.30
CA ALA A 2 -17.73 -18.99 -5.46
C ALA A 2 -16.34 -18.36 -5.65
N ASN A 3 -16.26 -17.32 -6.47
CA ASN A 3 -15.00 -16.58 -6.66
C ASN A 3 -14.63 -15.87 -5.35
N LYS A 4 -13.33 -15.81 -5.03
CA LYS A 4 -12.84 -15.00 -3.92
C LYS A 4 -12.95 -13.52 -4.26
N VAL A 5 -13.24 -12.71 -3.27
CA VAL A 5 -13.47 -11.27 -3.42
C VAL A 5 -12.44 -10.46 -2.63
N ALA A 6 -11.85 -9.47 -3.28
CA ALA A 6 -10.94 -8.52 -2.66
C ALA A 6 -11.43 -7.08 -2.82
N ALA A 7 -11.46 -6.33 -1.72
CA ALA A 7 -11.71 -4.90 -1.70
C ALA A 7 -10.40 -4.12 -1.48
N VAL A 8 -10.13 -3.13 -2.32
CA VAL A 8 -8.90 -2.31 -2.26
C VAL A 8 -9.26 -0.83 -2.21
N THR A 9 -8.89 -0.14 -1.16
CA THR A 9 -9.12 1.31 -1.08
C THR A 9 -8.09 2.09 -1.91
N GLY A 10 -8.54 3.08 -2.69
CA GLY A 10 -7.66 3.99 -3.43
C GLY A 10 -6.84 3.31 -4.53
N ALA A 11 -7.46 2.48 -5.38
CA ALA A 11 -6.70 1.65 -6.33
C ALA A 11 -6.67 2.15 -7.77
N SER A 12 -7.24 3.31 -8.11
CA SER A 12 -7.22 3.80 -9.50
C SER A 12 -5.81 3.96 -10.09
N ARG A 13 -4.79 4.20 -9.26
CA ARG A 13 -3.39 4.40 -9.67
C ARG A 13 -2.39 3.92 -8.61
N GLY A 14 -1.10 4.03 -8.94
CA GLY A 14 0.01 3.80 -8.01
C GLY A 14 0.01 2.41 -7.40
N ILE A 15 0.31 2.32 -6.11
CA ILE A 15 0.42 1.07 -5.35
C ILE A 15 -0.89 0.30 -5.40
N GLY A 16 -2.03 0.97 -5.15
CA GLY A 16 -3.34 0.33 -5.17
C GLY A 16 -3.67 -0.35 -6.50
N LYS A 17 -3.32 0.29 -7.65
CA LYS A 17 -3.44 -0.33 -8.98
C LYS A 17 -2.61 -1.62 -9.08
N GLY A 18 -1.36 -1.58 -8.62
CA GLY A 18 -0.49 -2.76 -8.60
C GLY A 18 -1.07 -3.89 -7.76
N ILE A 19 -1.64 -3.56 -6.61
CA ILE A 19 -2.31 -4.52 -5.71
C ILE A 19 -3.55 -5.13 -6.39
N ALA A 20 -4.43 -4.30 -6.97
CA ALA A 20 -5.64 -4.78 -7.63
C ALA A 20 -5.33 -5.73 -8.79
N LEU A 21 -4.32 -5.40 -9.62
CA LEU A 21 -3.88 -6.27 -10.71
C LEU A 21 -3.28 -7.58 -10.21
N ALA A 22 -2.47 -7.55 -9.15
CA ALA A 22 -1.88 -8.76 -8.57
C ALA A 22 -2.98 -9.69 -8.01
N LEU A 23 -3.95 -9.16 -7.25
CA LEU A 23 -5.06 -9.95 -6.73
C LEU A 23 -5.95 -10.50 -7.84
N ALA A 24 -6.24 -9.72 -8.89
CA ALA A 24 -6.98 -10.20 -10.06
C ALA A 24 -6.25 -11.38 -10.75
N GLY A 25 -4.92 -11.29 -10.90
CA GLY A 25 -4.07 -12.37 -11.42
C GLY A 25 -4.07 -13.63 -10.55
N HIS A 26 -4.38 -13.50 -9.25
CA HIS A 26 -4.56 -14.63 -8.33
C HIS A 26 -6.02 -15.09 -8.21
N GLY A 27 -6.89 -14.66 -9.14
CA GLY A 27 -8.25 -15.16 -9.27
C GLY A 27 -9.30 -14.49 -8.39
N TYR A 28 -8.99 -13.33 -7.78
CA TYR A 28 -9.98 -12.57 -7.03
C TYR A 28 -10.84 -11.70 -7.95
N ASP A 29 -12.13 -11.64 -7.69
CA ASP A 29 -12.99 -10.56 -8.16
C ASP A 29 -12.66 -9.31 -7.33
N ILE A 30 -12.60 -8.14 -7.96
CA ILE A 30 -12.03 -6.93 -7.37
C ILE A 30 -13.11 -5.87 -7.18
N ALA A 31 -13.20 -5.30 -5.98
CA ALA A 31 -13.83 -4.01 -5.76
C ALA A 31 -12.75 -2.98 -5.39
N PHE A 32 -12.81 -1.79 -5.94
CA PHE A 32 -11.90 -0.75 -5.50
C PHE A 32 -12.51 0.64 -5.43
N SER A 33 -12.05 1.44 -4.46
CA SER A 33 -12.45 2.82 -4.35
C SER A 33 -11.45 3.77 -5.04
N TYR A 34 -11.95 4.94 -5.45
CA TYR A 34 -11.15 6.06 -5.96
C TYR A 34 -11.81 7.40 -5.59
N CYS A 35 -11.05 8.49 -5.54
CA CYS A 35 -11.58 9.81 -5.22
C CYS A 35 -11.81 10.65 -6.48
N SER A 36 -10.75 11.01 -7.21
CA SER A 36 -10.80 11.97 -8.31
C SER A 36 -10.41 11.41 -9.69
N ALA A 37 -9.62 10.33 -9.73
CA ALA A 37 -9.08 9.79 -10.97
C ALA A 37 -10.06 8.80 -11.65
N GLN A 38 -11.19 9.29 -12.14
CA GLN A 38 -12.25 8.46 -12.73
C GLN A 38 -11.80 7.72 -14.00
N GLU A 39 -11.09 8.40 -14.90
CA GLU A 39 -10.61 7.76 -16.12
C GLU A 39 -9.62 6.62 -15.84
N ASP A 40 -8.73 6.81 -14.86
CA ASP A 40 -7.82 5.75 -14.42
C ASP A 40 -8.59 4.56 -13.84
N ALA A 41 -9.66 4.83 -13.07
CA ALA A 41 -10.50 3.79 -12.51
C ALA A 41 -11.20 2.99 -13.60
N VAL A 42 -11.77 3.63 -14.61
CA VAL A 42 -12.39 2.96 -15.76
C VAL A 42 -11.38 2.16 -16.55
N ARG A 43 -10.19 2.69 -16.79
CA ARG A 43 -9.10 1.96 -17.47
C ARG A 43 -8.69 0.70 -16.71
N LEU A 44 -8.53 0.83 -15.38
CA LEU A 44 -8.16 -0.31 -14.54
C LEU A 44 -9.27 -1.37 -14.50
N GLN A 45 -10.52 -0.97 -14.35
CA GLN A 45 -11.66 -1.88 -14.37
C GLN A 45 -11.67 -2.72 -15.66
N ARG A 46 -11.64 -2.06 -16.82
CA ARG A 46 -11.61 -2.75 -18.14
C ARG A 46 -10.42 -3.70 -18.24
N ARG A 47 -9.27 -3.28 -17.75
CA ARG A 47 -8.07 -4.12 -17.77
C ARG A 47 -8.25 -5.38 -16.95
N ILE A 48 -8.81 -5.29 -15.72
CA ILE A 48 -9.08 -6.45 -14.86
C ILE A 48 -10.06 -7.41 -15.55
N GLU A 49 -11.13 -6.88 -16.12
CA GLU A 49 -12.14 -7.67 -16.80
C GLU A 49 -11.61 -8.37 -18.06
N GLN A 50 -10.82 -7.67 -18.87
CA GLN A 50 -10.33 -8.18 -20.16
C GLN A 50 -9.10 -9.10 -20.03
N GLU A 51 -8.12 -8.74 -19.17
CA GLU A 51 -6.88 -9.50 -19.07
C GLU A 51 -7.00 -10.69 -18.10
N PHE A 52 -7.82 -10.58 -17.06
CA PHE A 52 -7.92 -11.61 -16.02
C PHE A 52 -9.28 -12.33 -15.99
N GLY A 53 -10.28 -11.85 -16.72
CA GLY A 53 -11.62 -12.42 -16.71
C GLY A 53 -12.29 -12.35 -15.33
N ARG A 54 -11.93 -11.33 -14.50
CA ARG A 54 -12.48 -11.16 -13.16
C ARG A 54 -13.52 -10.05 -13.13
N ARG A 55 -14.57 -10.20 -12.31
CA ARG A 55 -15.51 -9.10 -12.07
C ARG A 55 -14.78 -7.95 -11.39
N CYS A 56 -15.11 -6.72 -11.79
CA CYS A 56 -14.50 -5.54 -11.20
C CYS A 56 -15.53 -4.44 -10.95
N GLU A 57 -15.70 -4.06 -9.70
CA GLU A 57 -16.59 -2.98 -9.26
C GLU A 57 -15.80 -1.77 -8.80
N THR A 58 -16.26 -0.59 -9.18
CA THR A 58 -15.61 0.67 -8.80
C THR A 58 -16.52 1.54 -7.96
N TRP A 59 -15.95 2.25 -6.98
CA TRP A 59 -16.67 3.11 -6.07
C TRP A 59 -15.99 4.46 -5.92
N ARG A 60 -16.67 5.53 -6.29
CA ARG A 60 -16.15 6.88 -6.07
C ARG A 60 -16.47 7.34 -4.66
N ALA A 61 -15.44 7.64 -3.85
CA ALA A 61 -15.58 8.13 -2.48
C ALA A 61 -14.37 8.95 -2.06
N ASP A 62 -14.59 10.03 -1.33
CA ASP A 62 -13.55 10.67 -0.52
C ASP A 62 -13.51 9.97 0.84
N LEU A 63 -12.47 9.22 1.10
CA LEU A 63 -12.35 8.41 2.31
C LEU A 63 -11.95 9.23 3.57
N ARG A 64 -11.82 10.55 3.45
CA ARG A 64 -11.76 11.45 4.61
C ARG A 64 -13.14 11.68 5.22
N GLU A 65 -14.18 11.47 4.42
CA GLU A 65 -15.56 11.58 4.90
C GLU A 65 -15.90 10.40 5.82
N LEU A 66 -16.48 10.73 6.98
CA LEU A 66 -16.85 9.73 7.96
C LEU A 66 -17.88 8.75 7.39
N GLY A 67 -17.58 7.46 7.48
CA GLY A 67 -18.45 6.39 6.99
C GLY A 67 -18.27 6.02 5.51
N ALA A 68 -17.59 6.83 4.69
CA ALA A 68 -17.39 6.54 3.27
C ALA A 68 -16.60 5.24 3.03
N GLY A 69 -15.58 4.98 3.85
CA GLY A 69 -14.79 3.75 3.77
C GLY A 69 -15.60 2.49 4.14
N PRO A 70 -16.24 2.43 5.31
CA PRO A 70 -17.16 1.34 5.65
C PRO A 70 -18.23 1.08 4.60
N ALA A 71 -18.88 2.14 4.10
CA ALA A 71 -19.90 2.01 3.05
C ALA A 71 -19.34 1.40 1.76
N PHE A 72 -18.11 1.75 1.37
CA PHE A 72 -17.43 1.09 0.24
C PHE A 72 -17.22 -0.39 0.51
N VAL A 73 -16.75 -0.79 1.69
CA VAL A 73 -16.48 -2.19 2.05
C VAL A 73 -17.76 -3.01 2.06
N GLU A 74 -18.83 -2.47 2.59
CA GLU A 74 -20.16 -3.11 2.59
C GLU A 74 -20.69 -3.28 1.17
N ALA A 75 -20.66 -2.21 0.36
CA ALA A 75 -21.09 -2.27 -1.04
C ALA A 75 -20.26 -3.26 -1.89
N ALA A 76 -18.96 -3.37 -1.62
CA ALA A 76 -18.08 -4.33 -2.28
C ALA A 76 -18.52 -5.76 -2.01
N ALA A 77 -18.79 -6.10 -0.73
CA ALA A 77 -19.26 -7.40 -0.33
C ALA A 77 -20.64 -7.75 -0.91
N ASP A 78 -21.56 -6.79 -0.89
CA ASP A 78 -22.93 -6.97 -1.41
C ASP A 78 -22.93 -7.22 -2.93
N ARG A 79 -22.18 -6.40 -3.69
CA ARG A 79 -22.16 -6.50 -5.16
C ARG A 79 -21.42 -7.73 -5.68
N LEU A 80 -20.35 -8.13 -5.00
CA LEU A 80 -19.54 -9.26 -5.42
C LEU A 80 -19.90 -10.58 -4.73
N GLY A 81 -20.75 -10.51 -3.69
CA GLY A 81 -21.31 -11.70 -3.03
C GLY A 81 -20.44 -12.25 -1.91
N GLY A 82 -19.61 -11.42 -1.28
CA GLY A 82 -18.76 -11.77 -0.14
C GLY A 82 -17.52 -10.93 -0.05
N LEU A 83 -16.66 -11.20 0.94
CA LEU A 83 -15.39 -10.52 1.13
C LEU A 83 -14.37 -11.48 1.75
N ASP A 84 -13.29 -11.78 1.02
CA ASP A 84 -12.18 -12.61 1.49
C ASP A 84 -10.96 -11.78 1.89
N VAL A 85 -10.73 -10.65 1.19
CA VAL A 85 -9.57 -9.78 1.42
C VAL A 85 -10.00 -8.32 1.45
N LEU A 86 -9.57 -7.60 2.48
CA LEU A 86 -9.55 -6.14 2.49
C LEU A 86 -8.12 -5.64 2.40
N VAL A 87 -7.85 -4.70 1.51
CA VAL A 87 -6.57 -3.94 1.50
C VAL A 87 -6.86 -2.47 1.71
N ASN A 88 -6.48 -1.96 2.88
CA ASN A 88 -6.47 -0.54 3.16
C ASN A 88 -5.19 0.07 2.57
N ASN A 89 -5.34 0.76 1.44
CA ASN A 89 -4.23 1.36 0.70
C ASN A 89 -4.41 2.87 0.49
N ALA A 90 -5.65 3.37 0.45
CA ALA A 90 -5.89 4.79 0.26
C ALA A 90 -5.14 5.61 1.32
N GLY A 91 -4.41 6.61 0.89
CA GLY A 91 -3.62 7.44 1.79
C GLY A 91 -3.02 8.64 1.06
N ALA A 92 -2.57 9.60 1.83
CA ALA A 92 -1.87 10.78 1.34
C ALA A 92 -0.53 10.91 2.08
N THR A 93 0.49 11.33 1.34
CA THR A 93 1.76 11.71 1.94
C THR A 93 1.81 13.22 2.07
N ARG A 94 2.03 13.71 3.29
CA ARG A 94 2.21 15.12 3.59
C ARG A 94 3.51 15.31 4.35
N PHE A 95 4.35 16.19 3.84
CA PHE A 95 5.63 16.50 4.48
C PHE A 95 5.57 17.93 5.01
N GLU A 96 5.47 18.06 6.32
CA GLU A 96 5.44 19.35 7.03
C GLU A 96 6.35 19.25 8.26
N GLY A 97 7.20 20.30 8.43
CA GLY A 97 8.00 20.42 9.64
C GLY A 97 7.14 20.68 10.86
N ILE A 98 7.65 20.38 12.05
CA ILE A 98 6.89 20.55 13.29
C ILE A 98 6.45 22.04 13.50
N LEU A 99 7.20 22.98 12.96
CA LEU A 99 6.89 24.40 13.07
C LEU A 99 5.82 24.87 12.07
N ASP A 100 5.54 24.07 11.02
CA ASP A 100 4.66 24.43 9.92
C ASP A 100 3.35 23.61 9.94
N LEU A 101 3.16 22.77 10.95
CA LEU A 101 1.97 21.92 11.07
C LEU A 101 0.72 22.76 11.17
N THR A 102 -0.30 22.37 10.40
CA THR A 102 -1.64 22.93 10.48
C THR A 102 -2.61 21.91 11.06
N GLU A 103 -3.56 22.36 11.87
CA GLU A 103 -4.60 21.47 12.43
C GLU A 103 -5.35 20.72 11.31
N GLN A 104 -5.70 21.42 10.23
CA GLN A 104 -6.37 20.81 9.08
C GLN A 104 -5.51 19.72 8.43
N GLY A 105 -4.20 19.96 8.26
CA GLY A 105 -3.28 18.97 7.68
C GLY A 105 -3.13 17.72 8.52
N VAL A 106 -3.09 17.89 9.85
CA VAL A 106 -3.06 16.78 10.80
C VAL A 106 -4.37 15.99 10.75
N ASN A 107 -5.52 16.67 10.78
CA ASN A 107 -6.84 16.04 10.73
C ASN A 107 -7.05 15.27 9.43
N ASP A 108 -6.70 15.85 8.28
CA ASP A 108 -6.80 15.19 6.97
C ASP A 108 -6.05 13.85 6.93
N LEU A 109 -4.82 13.80 7.49
CA LEU A 109 -4.03 12.57 7.55
C LEU A 109 -4.62 11.56 8.54
N ILE A 110 -5.07 12.01 9.71
CA ILE A 110 -5.69 11.14 10.71
C ILE A 110 -6.99 10.55 10.16
N ASP A 111 -7.81 11.35 9.50
CA ASP A 111 -9.09 10.88 8.96
C ASP A 111 -8.88 9.86 7.84
N LEU A 112 -7.98 10.14 6.89
CA LEU A 112 -7.75 9.28 5.73
C LEU A 112 -6.90 8.05 6.07
N ASP A 113 -5.73 8.25 6.73
CA ASP A 113 -4.69 7.23 6.88
C ASP A 113 -4.79 6.44 8.20
N LEU A 114 -5.63 6.86 9.17
CA LEU A 114 -5.83 6.15 10.43
C LEU A 114 -7.30 5.76 10.63
N LYS A 115 -8.21 6.74 10.78
CA LYS A 115 -9.62 6.45 11.09
C LYS A 115 -10.27 5.60 10.00
N ASN A 116 -10.08 5.96 8.73
CA ASN A 116 -10.60 5.18 7.61
C ASN A 116 -10.09 3.74 7.63
N TYR A 117 -8.80 3.51 7.91
CA TYR A 117 -8.23 2.16 8.02
C TYR A 117 -8.89 1.34 9.12
N LEU A 118 -9.08 1.94 10.30
CA LEU A 118 -9.72 1.26 11.45
C LEU A 118 -11.17 0.89 11.15
N PHE A 119 -11.95 1.82 10.60
CA PHE A 119 -13.36 1.57 10.32
C PHE A 119 -13.61 0.68 9.11
N CYS A 120 -12.80 0.73 8.08
CA CYS A 120 -12.84 -0.25 7.00
C CYS A 120 -12.49 -1.66 7.52
N THR A 121 -11.47 -1.76 8.40
CA THR A 121 -11.12 -3.01 9.07
C THR A 121 -12.28 -3.56 9.88
N GLN A 122 -12.97 -2.71 10.66
CA GLN A 122 -14.14 -3.10 11.43
C GLN A 122 -15.28 -3.61 10.52
N ALA A 123 -15.59 -2.89 9.43
CA ALA A 123 -16.62 -3.29 8.49
C ALA A 123 -16.32 -4.65 7.86
N ALA A 124 -15.10 -4.83 7.35
CA ALA A 124 -14.65 -6.09 6.77
C ALA A 124 -14.69 -7.25 7.77
N ALA A 125 -14.18 -7.03 8.98
CA ALA A 125 -14.21 -8.04 10.04
C ALA A 125 -15.64 -8.48 10.38
N ARG A 126 -16.57 -7.53 10.51
CA ARG A 126 -17.98 -7.84 10.76
C ARG A 126 -18.61 -8.66 9.62
N ILE A 127 -18.28 -8.35 8.38
CA ILE A 127 -18.75 -9.13 7.21
C ILE A 127 -18.18 -10.54 7.26
N MET A 128 -16.86 -10.68 7.42
CA MET A 128 -16.17 -11.97 7.46
C MET A 128 -16.67 -12.85 8.62
N VAL A 129 -16.86 -12.27 9.81
CA VAL A 129 -17.39 -13.00 10.98
C VAL A 129 -18.82 -13.49 10.72
N ARG A 130 -19.70 -12.62 10.19
CA ARG A 130 -21.10 -13.00 9.88
C ARG A 130 -21.20 -14.11 8.84
N SER A 131 -20.31 -14.10 7.84
CA SER A 131 -20.31 -15.12 6.77
C SER A 131 -19.48 -16.36 7.11
N GLY A 132 -18.77 -16.39 8.25
CA GLY A 132 -17.83 -17.46 8.58
C GLY A 132 -16.57 -17.48 7.70
N THR A 133 -16.28 -16.40 6.98
CA THR A 133 -15.12 -16.29 6.10
C THR A 133 -13.83 -16.10 6.90
N ARG A 134 -12.88 -17.01 6.73
CA ARG A 134 -11.53 -16.91 7.33
C ARG A 134 -10.64 -16.04 6.46
N GLY A 135 -10.91 -14.74 6.45
CA GLY A 135 -10.35 -13.78 5.51
C GLY A 135 -8.97 -13.22 5.90
N CYS A 136 -8.55 -12.23 5.13
CA CYS A 136 -7.29 -11.51 5.35
C CYS A 136 -7.49 -9.99 5.22
N ILE A 137 -6.98 -9.23 6.17
CA ILE A 137 -6.96 -7.77 6.14
C ILE A 137 -5.51 -7.30 6.05
N ILE A 138 -5.21 -6.46 5.08
CA ILE A 138 -3.85 -5.97 4.82
C ILE A 138 -3.86 -4.45 4.86
N GLN A 139 -2.97 -3.89 5.67
CA GLN A 139 -2.78 -2.45 5.81
C GLN A 139 -1.53 -2.01 5.05
N ILE A 140 -1.66 -1.08 4.12
CA ILE A 140 -0.49 -0.47 3.49
C ILE A 140 0.01 0.66 4.38
N THR A 141 1.09 0.37 5.08
CA THR A 141 1.78 1.31 5.97
C THR A 141 2.91 2.03 5.22
N SER A 142 4.08 2.13 5.80
CA SER A 142 5.27 2.71 5.15
C SER A 142 6.52 2.29 5.93
N SER A 143 7.66 2.22 5.29
CA SER A 143 8.97 2.16 5.96
C SER A 143 9.21 3.37 6.87
N ARG A 144 8.50 4.48 6.63
CA ARG A 144 8.48 5.68 7.49
C ARG A 144 7.77 5.48 8.84
N ALA A 145 7.04 4.39 9.01
CA ALA A 145 6.50 3.99 10.31
C ALA A 145 7.61 3.53 11.27
N GLU A 146 8.75 3.08 10.74
CA GLU A 146 9.86 2.51 11.50
C GLU A 146 11.07 3.46 11.55
N ARG A 147 11.31 4.24 10.48
CA ARG A 147 12.44 5.16 10.39
C ARG A 147 11.96 6.59 10.19
N ALA A 148 12.39 7.48 11.09
CA ALA A 148 12.09 8.90 11.01
C ALA A 148 12.88 9.61 9.91
N TYR A 149 12.24 10.59 9.28
CA TYR A 149 12.82 11.50 8.31
C TYR A 149 12.43 12.94 8.65
N PRO A 150 13.17 13.95 8.22
CA PRO A 150 12.75 15.35 8.37
C PRO A 150 11.36 15.58 7.73
N GLN A 151 10.56 16.43 8.34
CA GLN A 151 9.20 16.81 7.88
C GLN A 151 8.19 15.66 7.80
N ASP A 152 8.37 14.60 8.57
CA ASP A 152 7.65 13.34 8.46
C ASP A 152 6.88 12.96 9.73
N GLY A 153 6.85 13.84 10.72
CA GLY A 153 6.36 13.51 12.05
C GLY A 153 4.90 13.00 12.05
N ILE A 154 4.02 13.62 11.30
CA ILE A 154 2.61 13.22 11.26
C ILE A 154 2.41 11.99 10.38
N TYR A 155 2.96 11.98 9.16
CA TYR A 155 2.75 10.85 8.26
C TYR A 155 3.37 9.56 8.82
N GLY A 156 4.64 9.60 9.23
CA GLY A 156 5.31 8.44 9.85
C GLY A 156 4.62 8.01 11.15
N GLY A 157 4.20 8.97 11.98
CA GLY A 157 3.46 8.72 13.21
C GLY A 157 2.12 8.03 12.99
N VAL A 158 1.35 8.48 12.00
CA VAL A 158 0.06 7.84 11.63
C VAL A 158 0.29 6.42 11.10
N LYS A 159 1.28 6.22 10.23
CA LYS A 159 1.60 4.87 9.72
C LYS A 159 2.13 3.93 10.82
N ALA A 160 2.84 4.45 11.83
CA ALA A 160 3.22 3.70 13.02
C ALA A 160 1.99 3.34 13.88
N ALA A 161 1.04 4.27 14.03
CA ALA A 161 -0.22 4.01 14.73
C ALA A 161 -1.04 2.90 14.05
N VAL A 162 -1.16 2.92 12.72
CA VAL A 162 -1.80 1.83 11.95
C VAL A 162 -1.09 0.51 12.19
N THR A 163 0.25 0.48 12.14
CA THR A 163 1.04 -0.73 12.39
C THR A 163 0.73 -1.31 13.78
N ARG A 164 0.75 -0.47 14.82
CA ARG A 164 0.46 -0.93 16.18
C ARG A 164 -0.99 -1.38 16.36
N ALA A 165 -1.96 -0.65 15.80
CA ALA A 165 -3.37 -1.00 15.85
C ALA A 165 -3.65 -2.34 15.15
N SER A 166 -2.96 -2.61 14.04
CA SER A 166 -3.09 -3.87 13.30
C SER A 166 -2.66 -5.08 14.10
N GLN A 167 -1.66 -4.96 14.97
CA GLN A 167 -1.25 -6.03 15.87
C GLN A 167 -2.36 -6.38 16.87
N SER A 168 -3.03 -5.39 17.43
CA SER A 168 -4.19 -5.63 18.32
C SER A 168 -5.35 -6.26 17.55
N ALA A 169 -5.67 -5.74 16.35
CA ALA A 169 -6.71 -6.31 15.51
C ALA A 169 -6.40 -7.76 15.10
N ALA A 170 -5.14 -8.13 14.90
CA ALA A 170 -4.73 -9.51 14.64
C ALA A 170 -5.07 -10.45 15.80
N LEU A 171 -4.88 -9.99 17.05
CA LEU A 171 -5.27 -10.76 18.25
C LEU A 171 -6.79 -10.86 18.38
N ASP A 172 -7.51 -9.76 18.20
CA ASP A 172 -8.97 -9.71 18.34
C ASP A 172 -9.67 -10.59 17.29
N LEU A 173 -9.10 -10.72 16.09
CA LEU A 173 -9.70 -11.42 14.96
C LEU A 173 -9.18 -12.86 14.77
N ALA A 174 -8.10 -13.25 15.45
CA ALA A 174 -7.55 -14.61 15.39
C ALA A 174 -8.55 -15.70 15.77
N PRO A 175 -9.45 -15.54 16.79
CA PRO A 175 -10.45 -16.55 17.13
C PRO A 175 -11.41 -16.86 15.98
N TYR A 176 -11.58 -15.92 15.04
CA TYR A 176 -12.44 -16.09 13.85
C TYR A 176 -11.65 -16.62 12.64
N GLY A 177 -10.35 -16.86 12.79
CA GLY A 177 -9.46 -17.27 11.71
C GLY A 177 -9.16 -16.17 10.68
N ILE A 178 -9.43 -14.91 11.02
CA ILE A 178 -9.12 -13.74 10.19
C ILE A 178 -7.71 -13.27 10.51
N ARG A 179 -6.88 -13.08 9.48
CA ARG A 179 -5.50 -12.61 9.61
C ARG A 179 -5.42 -11.11 9.33
N VAL A 180 -4.61 -10.39 10.10
CA VAL A 180 -4.36 -8.96 9.90
C VAL A 180 -2.85 -8.73 9.81
N ASN A 181 -2.37 -8.17 8.70
CA ASN A 181 -0.96 -7.91 8.48
C ASN A 181 -0.75 -6.52 7.87
N CYS A 182 0.47 -6.02 7.98
CA CYS A 182 0.91 -4.79 7.33
C CYS A 182 1.89 -5.07 6.19
N VAL A 183 1.82 -4.29 5.13
CA VAL A 183 2.89 -4.17 4.14
C VAL A 183 3.45 -2.76 4.27
N ALA A 184 4.77 -2.63 4.42
CA ALA A 184 5.46 -1.36 4.57
C ALA A 184 6.33 -1.07 3.34
N PRO A 185 5.79 -0.36 2.32
CA PRO A 185 6.57 0.02 1.15
C PRO A 185 7.65 1.04 1.50
N GLY A 186 8.78 0.96 0.80
CA GLY A 186 9.78 2.00 0.75
C GLY A 186 9.49 3.04 -0.34
N ALA A 187 10.53 3.42 -1.09
CA ALA A 187 10.41 4.30 -2.25
C ALA A 187 9.84 3.52 -3.43
N ILE A 188 8.60 3.81 -3.81
CA ILE A 188 7.89 3.18 -4.94
C ILE A 188 7.62 4.21 -6.02
N ALA A 189 8.04 3.93 -7.26
CA ALA A 189 7.76 4.75 -8.43
C ALA A 189 6.28 4.62 -8.83
N VAL A 190 5.45 5.47 -8.26
CA VAL A 190 3.98 5.46 -8.48
C VAL A 190 3.55 6.25 -9.71
N ARG A 191 4.48 6.96 -10.35
CA ARG A 191 4.26 7.78 -11.56
C ARG A 191 5.16 7.31 -12.68
N SER A 192 4.67 7.42 -13.93
CA SER A 192 5.49 7.13 -15.10
C SER A 192 6.60 8.18 -15.30
N LYS A 193 7.57 7.88 -16.17
CA LYS A 193 8.63 8.85 -16.51
C LYS A 193 8.04 10.09 -17.20
N GLU A 194 6.99 9.91 -17.98
CA GLU A 194 6.26 10.96 -18.69
C GLU A 194 5.53 11.88 -17.71
N GLU A 195 4.81 11.30 -16.74
CA GLU A 195 4.14 12.04 -15.65
C GLU A 195 5.14 12.82 -14.78
N LEU A 196 6.32 12.25 -14.54
CA LEU A 196 7.41 12.94 -13.83
C LEU A 196 7.99 14.07 -14.66
N ALA A 197 8.18 13.88 -15.97
CA ALA A 197 8.68 14.92 -16.86
C ALA A 197 7.69 16.11 -16.96
N GLU A 198 6.39 15.86 -16.90
CA GLU A 198 5.36 16.89 -16.82
C GLU A 198 5.42 17.66 -15.51
N LEU A 199 5.52 16.94 -14.39
CA LEU A 199 5.68 17.54 -13.07
C LEU A 199 6.98 18.34 -12.94
N ALA A 200 8.07 17.89 -13.56
CA ALA A 200 9.34 18.60 -13.54
C ALA A 200 9.26 19.95 -14.26
N ARG A 201 8.36 20.12 -15.24
CA ARG A 201 8.09 21.41 -15.89
C ARG A 201 7.42 22.43 -14.95
N HIS A 202 6.70 21.96 -13.94
CA HIS A 202 5.91 22.80 -13.02
C HIS A 202 6.40 22.77 -11.57
N LYS A 203 7.25 21.83 -11.20
CA LYS A 203 7.82 21.67 -9.85
C LYS A 203 9.28 21.24 -9.97
N ALA A 204 10.13 21.73 -9.08
CA ALA A 204 11.57 21.43 -9.06
C ALA A 204 11.92 19.98 -8.67
N VAL A 205 11.28 18.99 -9.29
CA VAL A 205 11.63 17.56 -9.13
C VAL A 205 12.52 17.18 -10.31
N PRO A 206 13.79 16.82 -10.10
CA PRO A 206 14.68 16.41 -11.19
C PRO A 206 14.13 15.18 -11.93
N VAL A 207 14.28 15.14 -13.25
CA VAL A 207 13.82 14.01 -14.10
C VAL A 207 14.48 12.70 -13.68
N ASP A 208 15.70 12.75 -13.17
CA ASP A 208 16.50 11.63 -12.70
C ASP A 208 16.32 11.33 -11.18
N PHE A 209 15.30 11.92 -10.55
CA PHE A 209 15.06 11.76 -9.10
C PHE A 209 14.98 10.28 -8.68
N TRP A 210 14.21 9.47 -9.42
CA TRP A 210 14.06 8.05 -9.09
C TRP A 210 15.35 7.25 -9.32
N ASP A 211 16.11 7.57 -10.35
CA ASP A 211 17.39 6.91 -10.63
C ASP A 211 18.44 7.24 -9.55
N LYS A 212 18.50 8.51 -9.14
CA LYS A 212 19.39 8.94 -8.03
C LYS A 212 18.97 8.30 -6.70
N LEU A 213 17.67 8.26 -6.41
CA LEU A 213 17.18 7.63 -5.20
C LEU A 213 17.44 6.11 -5.24
N GLY A 214 17.22 5.47 -6.38
CA GLY A 214 17.45 4.04 -6.55
C GLY A 214 18.86 3.61 -6.20
N ARG A 215 19.88 4.38 -6.61
CA ARG A 215 21.29 4.12 -6.28
C ARG A 215 21.61 4.13 -4.78
N ARG A 216 20.75 4.72 -3.96
CA ARG A 216 20.85 4.77 -2.50
C ARG A 216 20.14 3.62 -1.79
N ILE A 217 19.40 2.83 -2.53
CA ILE A 217 18.70 1.65 -2.01
C ILE A 217 19.60 0.43 -2.19
N PRO A 218 19.73 -0.47 -1.21
CA PRO A 218 20.60 -1.65 -1.33
C PRO A 218 20.35 -2.52 -2.57
N LEU A 219 19.09 -2.66 -3.02
CA LEU A 219 18.76 -3.35 -4.27
C LEU A 219 18.93 -2.49 -5.54
N GLU A 220 19.55 -1.31 -5.42
CA GLU A 220 19.94 -0.40 -6.50
C GLU A 220 18.80 0.06 -7.43
N ARG A 221 17.58 -0.02 -6.98
CA ARG A 221 16.40 0.48 -7.69
C ARG A 221 15.33 0.97 -6.71
N VAL A 222 14.50 1.86 -7.17
CA VAL A 222 13.20 2.10 -6.53
C VAL A 222 12.27 0.93 -6.83
N GLY A 223 11.34 0.67 -5.91
CA GLY A 223 10.29 -0.31 -6.13
C GLY A 223 9.27 0.18 -7.16
N VAL A 224 8.48 -0.75 -7.67
CA VAL A 224 7.31 -0.47 -8.53
C VAL A 224 6.03 -1.00 -7.87
N PRO A 225 4.85 -0.53 -8.27
CA PRO A 225 3.59 -1.00 -7.70
C PRO A 225 3.41 -2.53 -7.69
N ALA A 226 3.99 -3.23 -8.67
CA ALA A 226 3.96 -4.69 -8.75
C ALA A 226 4.74 -5.37 -7.62
N ASP A 227 5.84 -4.77 -7.11
CA ASP A 227 6.58 -5.33 -5.97
C ASP A 227 5.69 -5.39 -4.72
N VAL A 228 4.89 -4.34 -4.49
CA VAL A 228 3.94 -4.29 -3.38
C VAL A 228 2.74 -5.22 -3.64
N GLY A 229 2.25 -5.26 -4.88
CA GLY A 229 1.17 -6.16 -5.30
C GLY A 229 1.50 -7.64 -5.04
N ALA A 230 2.72 -8.06 -5.35
CA ALA A 230 3.19 -9.43 -5.11
C ALA A 230 3.20 -9.79 -3.62
N ALA A 231 3.69 -8.87 -2.77
CA ALA A 231 3.70 -9.07 -1.32
C ALA A 231 2.28 -9.17 -0.74
N VAL A 232 1.35 -8.33 -1.22
CA VAL A 232 -0.07 -8.37 -0.82
C VAL A 232 -0.72 -9.67 -1.28
N ALA A 233 -0.49 -10.11 -2.53
CA ALA A 233 -1.03 -11.36 -3.04
C ALA A 233 -0.53 -12.57 -2.25
N PHE A 234 0.75 -12.61 -1.88
CA PHE A 234 1.30 -13.61 -0.98
C PHE A 234 0.59 -13.61 0.38
N LEU A 235 0.47 -12.46 1.05
CA LEU A 235 -0.18 -12.38 2.35
C LEU A 235 -1.68 -12.73 2.28
N ALA A 236 -2.34 -12.50 1.16
CA ALA A 236 -3.74 -12.86 0.92
C ALA A 236 -3.92 -14.37 0.64
N SER A 237 -2.87 -15.06 0.26
CA SER A 237 -2.91 -16.46 -0.19
C SER A 237 -2.94 -17.47 0.98
N PRO A 238 -3.26 -18.74 0.72
CA PRO A 238 -3.19 -19.83 1.70
C PRO A 238 -1.76 -20.08 2.21
N GLU A 239 -0.74 -19.80 1.42
CA GLU A 239 0.68 -19.96 1.79
C GLU A 239 1.07 -19.09 2.99
N ALA A 240 0.34 -17.99 3.23
CA ALA A 240 0.50 -17.12 4.39
C ALA A 240 -0.44 -17.48 5.56
N SER A 241 -1.02 -18.68 5.59
CA SER A 241 -2.04 -19.08 6.57
C SER A 241 -1.59 -19.01 8.03
N TYR A 242 -0.29 -19.05 8.30
CA TYR A 242 0.28 -18.94 9.65
C TYR A 242 0.94 -17.58 9.93
N ILE A 243 0.62 -16.56 9.11
CA ILE A 243 1.17 -15.22 9.21
C ILE A 243 0.05 -14.24 9.61
N THR A 244 0.13 -13.69 10.82
CA THR A 244 -0.75 -12.62 11.31
C THR A 244 -0.01 -11.70 12.27
N GLY A 245 -0.38 -10.41 12.34
CA GLY A 245 0.24 -9.40 13.20
C GLY A 245 1.62 -8.92 12.75
N THR A 246 2.10 -9.33 11.55
CA THR A 246 3.41 -8.94 11.05
C THR A 246 3.38 -7.69 10.19
N THR A 247 4.56 -7.07 10.05
CA THR A 247 4.83 -6.03 9.05
C THR A 247 5.86 -6.56 8.06
N LEU A 248 5.44 -6.76 6.81
CA LEU A 248 6.32 -7.15 5.71
C LEU A 248 6.85 -5.88 5.02
N ARG A 249 8.14 -5.62 5.14
CA ARG A 249 8.78 -4.51 4.42
C ARG A 249 8.99 -4.85 2.94
N VAL A 250 8.65 -3.91 2.07
CA VAL A 250 8.86 -3.98 0.62
C VAL A 250 9.58 -2.70 0.20
N ASP A 251 10.84 -2.59 0.58
CA ASP A 251 11.61 -1.35 0.53
C ASP A 251 12.99 -1.47 -0.12
N GLY A 252 13.34 -2.67 -0.62
CA GLY A 252 14.66 -2.92 -1.21
C GLY A 252 15.82 -2.78 -0.22
N GLY A 253 15.53 -2.79 1.09
CA GLY A 253 16.51 -2.57 2.16
C GLY A 253 16.72 -1.08 2.49
N LEU A 254 15.87 -0.19 2.01
CA LEU A 254 16.01 1.28 2.14
C LEU A 254 16.28 1.74 3.58
N ILE A 255 15.64 1.13 4.57
CA ILE A 255 15.80 1.57 5.97
C ILE A 255 16.86 0.80 6.76
N LEU A 256 17.52 -0.20 6.16
CA LEU A 256 18.57 -0.99 6.84
C LEU A 256 19.87 -0.21 7.04
N PRO A 257 20.37 0.61 6.09
CA PRO A 257 21.57 1.40 6.32
C PRO A 257 21.39 2.31 7.54
N GLY A 258 22.11 2.00 8.59
CA GLY A 258 21.95 2.67 9.89
C GLY A 258 22.75 3.96 9.94
N MET A 259 24.01 3.88 10.32
CA MET A 259 24.78 5.01 10.78
C MET A 259 25.74 5.55 9.70
N PRO A 260 26.09 6.84 9.75
CA PRO A 260 27.03 7.47 8.81
C PRO A 260 28.49 7.01 8.96
N GLU A 261 28.78 6.11 9.86
CA GLU A 261 30.14 5.59 10.11
C GLU A 261 30.70 4.76 8.95
N SER A 262 29.88 4.14 8.16
CA SER A 262 30.29 3.57 6.87
C SER A 262 30.23 4.68 5.83
N GLY A 263 31.27 5.48 5.71
CA GLY A 263 31.35 6.60 4.79
C GLY A 263 30.75 6.29 3.43
N SER A 264 29.68 6.97 3.11
CA SER A 264 28.94 6.96 1.85
C SER A 264 27.96 5.81 1.62
N CYS A 265 26.68 6.18 1.57
CA CYS A 265 25.64 5.42 0.88
C CYS A 265 25.88 5.34 -0.66
N ASP A 266 27.01 5.79 -1.15
CA ASP A 266 27.37 5.79 -2.57
C ASP A 266 28.05 4.48 -3.01
N GLY A 267 28.08 3.47 -2.14
CA GLY A 267 28.96 2.33 -2.34
C GLY A 267 28.36 0.93 -2.41
N TRP A 268 27.04 0.76 -2.44
CA TRP A 268 26.51 -0.61 -2.56
C TRP A 268 26.78 -1.23 -3.93
N GLY A 269 26.76 -0.44 -5.03
CA GLY A 269 27.06 -0.90 -6.38
C GLY A 269 28.54 -0.84 -6.77
N GLY A 270 29.37 -0.05 -6.08
CA GLY A 270 30.79 0.14 -6.43
C GLY A 270 31.65 -1.11 -6.26
N LYS A 271 31.39 -1.92 -5.26
CA LYS A 271 32.21 -3.12 -4.96
C LYS A 271 32.00 -4.29 -5.94
N ARG A 272 30.88 -4.37 -6.66
CA ARG A 272 30.67 -5.41 -7.67
C ARG A 272 31.47 -5.17 -8.97
N LYS A 273 31.71 -3.92 -9.34
CA LYS A 273 32.48 -3.59 -10.55
C LYS A 273 33.96 -3.90 -10.46
N GLU A 274 34.55 -3.90 -9.24
CA GLU A 274 35.94 -4.27 -9.05
C GLU A 274 36.17 -5.80 -9.04
N ALA A 275 35.13 -6.60 -8.71
CA ALA A 275 35.24 -8.07 -8.73
C ALA A 275 35.17 -8.67 -10.15
N GLU A 276 34.59 -7.96 -11.12
CA GLU A 276 34.51 -8.41 -12.52
C GLU A 276 35.75 -8.03 -13.35
N GLY A 277 36.67 -7.21 -12.81
CA GLY A 277 37.85 -6.70 -13.51
C GLY A 277 39.15 -7.47 -13.27
N HIS A 278 39.16 -8.53 -12.45
CA HIS A 278 40.37 -9.29 -12.13
C HIS A 278 40.26 -10.78 -12.54
N GLY A 279 39.66 -11.05 -13.69
CA GLY A 279 39.59 -12.36 -14.30
C GLY A 279 40.10 -12.35 -15.74
N THR A 280 41.39 -12.15 -15.95
CA THR A 280 42.13 -12.61 -17.15
C THR A 280 43.47 -13.10 -16.74
#